data_af938996faf3416a03b88de3451ac72e
#
_entry.id   af938996faf3416a03b88de3451ac72e
#
_cell.length_a   1.000
_cell.length_b   1.000
_cell.length_c   1.000
_cell.angle_alpha   90.00
_cell.angle_beta   90.00
_cell.angle_gamma   90.00
#
_symmetry.space_group_name_H-M   'P 1'
#
loop_
_entity.id
_entity.type
_entity.pdbx_description
1 polymer ?
#
loop_
_entity_poly.entity_id
_entity_poly.type
_entity_poly.pdbx_seq_one_letter_code
_entity_poly.pdbx_strand_id
1 'polypeptide(L)'
;MSRIDFIGTGNAFAPPGRLHACLCIDRNILVDLPPTVMPQLRSMGLDASDINHVLITHWHGDHTFGIPFFMLDRRYISDRLNECDLTIHLRPGGQSILTNLCEIGFPGDLGRFIKNQFEWETSESLSLGD
;
A
#
# COMPACT_ATOMS: atom_id res chain seq x y z
N MET A 1 6.11 -21.19 7.87
CA MET A 1 4.72 -21.31 7.35
C MET A 1 4.16 -19.91 7.13
N SER A 2 3.59 -19.66 5.96
CA SER A 2 3.02 -18.34 5.65
C SER A 2 1.67 -18.15 6.34
N ARG A 3 1.42 -16.89 6.67
CA ARG A 3 0.18 -16.43 7.29
C ARG A 3 -0.52 -15.43 6.40
N ILE A 4 -1.84 -15.58 6.25
CA ILE A 4 -2.66 -14.61 5.53
C ILE A 4 -3.68 -14.03 6.49
N ASP A 5 -3.68 -12.72 6.64
CA ASP A 5 -4.65 -11.97 7.43
C ASP A 5 -5.60 -11.22 6.50
N PHE A 6 -6.89 -11.49 6.63
CA PHE A 6 -7.93 -10.75 5.92
C PHE A 6 -8.27 -9.52 6.76
N ILE A 7 -7.58 -8.42 6.52
CA ILE A 7 -7.75 -7.21 7.32
C ILE A 7 -8.91 -6.33 6.87
N GLY A 8 -9.53 -6.68 5.75
CA GLY A 8 -10.75 -6.09 5.27
C GLY A 8 -11.39 -7.02 4.25
N THR A 9 -12.72 -7.14 4.30
CA THR A 9 -13.49 -8.07 3.45
C THR A 9 -14.66 -7.38 2.75
N GLY A 10 -14.81 -6.07 2.90
CA GLY A 10 -15.88 -5.31 2.28
C GLY A 10 -15.61 -4.99 0.82
N ASN A 11 -16.69 -4.86 0.06
CA ASN A 11 -16.62 -4.33 -1.31
C ASN A 11 -16.59 -2.80 -1.29
N ALA A 12 -16.69 -2.17 -2.46
CA ALA A 12 -16.63 -0.71 -2.59
C ALA A 12 -17.67 0.02 -1.73
N PHE A 13 -18.81 -0.60 -1.44
CA PHE A 13 -19.86 0.01 -0.63
C PHE A 13 -19.57 -0.06 0.87
N ALA A 14 -18.59 -0.85 1.29
CA ALA A 14 -18.19 -1.02 2.68
C ALA A 14 -19.39 -1.18 3.62
N PRO A 15 -20.18 -2.27 3.50
CA PRO A 15 -21.37 -2.45 4.31
C PRO A 15 -21.04 -2.42 5.81
N PRO A 16 -22.03 -2.17 6.70
CA PRO A 16 -21.76 -2.02 8.13
C PRO A 16 -20.90 -3.13 8.71
N GLY A 17 -19.86 -2.73 9.45
CA GLY A 17 -18.92 -3.67 10.08
C GLY A 17 -17.85 -4.24 9.15
N ARG A 18 -17.81 -3.83 7.87
CA ARG A 18 -16.81 -4.32 6.92
C ARG A 18 -16.00 -3.19 6.32
N LEU A 19 -14.70 -3.21 6.54
CA LEU A 19 -13.75 -2.33 5.87
C LEU A 19 -13.43 -2.87 4.47
N HIS A 20 -12.92 -2.01 3.60
CA HIS A 20 -12.59 -2.38 2.22
C HIS A 20 -11.63 -3.57 2.15
N ALA A 21 -11.74 -4.37 1.10
CA ALA A 21 -10.93 -5.57 0.91
C ALA A 21 -9.43 -5.25 0.97
N CYS A 22 -8.72 -5.98 1.81
CA CYS A 22 -7.28 -5.85 1.97
C CYS A 22 -6.73 -7.12 2.62
N LEU A 23 -5.65 -7.65 2.06
CA LEU A 23 -4.96 -8.81 2.60
C LEU A 23 -3.57 -8.41 3.07
N CYS A 24 -3.13 -9.03 4.17
CA CYS A 24 -1.75 -8.92 4.62
C CYS A 24 -1.16 -10.31 4.72
N ILE A 25 -0.04 -10.53 4.03
CA ILE A 25 0.65 -11.81 4.00
C ILE A 25 1.93 -11.68 4.80
N ASP A 26 2.14 -12.61 5.73
CA ASP A 26 3.34 -12.68 6.57
C ASP A 26 3.68 -11.36 7.28
N ARG A 27 2.67 -10.52 7.50
CA ARG A 27 2.76 -9.23 8.18
C ARG A 27 3.69 -8.21 7.51
N ASN A 28 4.09 -8.45 6.26
CA ASN A 28 4.97 -7.53 5.53
C ASN A 28 4.64 -7.38 4.05
N ILE A 29 3.68 -8.12 3.53
CA ILE A 29 3.20 -8.01 2.16
C ILE A 29 1.75 -7.57 2.20
N LEU A 30 1.45 -6.44 1.59
CA LEU A 30 0.09 -5.88 1.59
C LEU A 30 -0.48 -5.94 0.19
N VAL A 31 -1.68 -6.49 0.08
CA VAL A 31 -2.41 -6.55 -1.20
C VAL A 31 -3.46 -5.46 -1.19
N ASP A 32 -3.25 -4.49 -2.05
CA ASP A 32 -4.02 -3.26 -2.21
C ASP A 32 -3.86 -2.26 -1.05
N LEU A 33 -4.20 -1.01 -1.34
CA LEU A 33 -4.16 0.11 -0.40
C LEU A 33 -5.51 0.83 -0.43
N PRO A 34 -6.53 0.25 0.23
CA PRO A 34 -7.87 0.83 0.24
C PRO A 34 -7.92 2.14 1.04
N PRO A 35 -8.98 2.94 0.88
CA PRO A 35 -9.15 4.18 1.65
C PRO A 35 -9.03 4.01 3.16
N THR A 36 -9.36 2.82 3.67
CA THR A 36 -9.33 2.50 5.10
C THR A 36 -8.03 1.82 5.55
N VAL A 37 -7.00 1.80 4.72
CA VAL A 37 -5.77 1.02 4.95
C VAL A 37 -5.09 1.37 6.28
N MET A 38 -5.01 2.64 6.64
CA MET A 38 -4.28 3.03 7.85
C MET A 38 -4.92 2.49 9.13
N PRO A 39 -6.23 2.68 9.39
CA PRO A 39 -6.85 2.03 10.54
C PRO A 39 -6.81 0.51 10.47
N GLN A 40 -6.88 -0.08 9.28
CA GLN A 40 -6.76 -1.53 9.12
C GLN A 40 -5.39 -2.05 9.57
N LEU A 41 -4.30 -1.39 9.16
CA LEU A 41 -2.95 -1.75 9.62
C LEU A 41 -2.82 -1.60 11.14
N ARG A 42 -3.27 -0.48 11.67
CA ARG A 42 -3.19 -0.22 13.12
C ARG A 42 -3.97 -1.23 13.94
N SER A 43 -5.10 -1.70 13.46
CA SER A 43 -5.87 -2.76 14.14
C SER A 43 -5.11 -4.09 14.22
N MET A 44 -4.15 -4.29 13.32
CA MET A 44 -3.26 -5.45 13.32
C MET A 44 -1.99 -5.23 14.17
N GLY A 45 -1.82 -4.06 14.76
CA GLY A 45 -0.57 -3.70 15.43
C GLY A 45 0.59 -3.47 14.48
N LEU A 46 0.30 -3.09 13.21
CA LEU A 46 1.31 -2.83 12.19
C LEU A 46 1.42 -1.34 11.90
N ASP A 47 2.64 -0.93 11.60
CA ASP A 47 2.94 0.37 11.01
C ASP A 47 3.17 0.21 9.51
N ALA A 48 3.06 1.30 8.76
CA ALA A 48 3.35 1.26 7.33
C ALA A 48 4.78 0.81 7.04
N SER A 49 5.73 1.08 7.93
CA SER A 49 7.13 0.66 7.79
C SER A 49 7.35 -0.85 7.94
N ASP A 50 6.39 -1.59 8.48
CA ASP A 50 6.47 -3.05 8.54
C ASP A 50 6.24 -3.68 7.16
N ILE A 51 5.67 -2.93 6.23
CA ILE A 51 5.32 -3.41 4.89
C ILE A 51 6.51 -3.20 3.95
N ASN A 52 7.01 -4.30 3.40
CA ASN A 52 8.12 -4.29 2.44
C ASN A 52 7.65 -4.43 1.00
N HIS A 53 6.47 -5.00 0.79
CA HIS A 53 5.90 -5.20 -0.53
C HIS A 53 4.44 -4.80 -0.55
N VAL A 54 4.05 -4.05 -1.56
CA VAL A 54 2.66 -3.73 -1.87
C VAL A 54 2.33 -4.24 -3.26
N LEU A 55 1.26 -5.00 -3.37
CA LEU A 55 0.76 -5.51 -4.64
C LEU A 55 -0.56 -4.81 -4.96
N ILE A 56 -0.61 -4.11 -6.08
CA ILE A 56 -1.84 -3.44 -6.54
C ILE A 56 -2.53 -4.32 -7.57
N THR A 57 -3.72 -4.79 -7.23
CA THR A 57 -4.50 -5.68 -8.10
C THR A 57 -5.12 -4.96 -9.27
N HIS A 58 -5.74 -3.82 -9.02
CA HIS A 58 -6.34 -2.95 -10.03
C HIS A 58 -6.59 -1.55 -9.46
N TRP A 59 -7.04 -0.60 -10.28
CA TRP A 59 -7.04 0.82 -9.92
C TRP A 59 -8.38 1.39 -9.43
N HIS A 60 -9.36 0.55 -9.14
CA HIS A 60 -10.59 1.04 -8.50
C HIS A 60 -10.29 1.69 -7.15
N GLY A 61 -11.04 2.72 -6.80
CA GLY A 61 -10.76 3.54 -5.63
C GLY A 61 -10.80 2.79 -4.30
N ASP A 62 -11.66 1.80 -4.18
CA ASP A 62 -11.74 0.96 -2.98
C ASP A 62 -10.49 0.08 -2.77
N HIS A 63 -9.63 -0.03 -3.79
CA HIS A 63 -8.35 -0.75 -3.73
C HIS A 63 -7.12 0.16 -3.72
N THR A 64 -7.27 1.45 -4.02
CA THR A 64 -6.11 2.32 -4.28
C THR A 64 -6.17 3.69 -3.63
N PHE A 65 -7.32 4.17 -3.20
CA PHE A 65 -7.41 5.55 -2.71
C PHE A 65 -6.77 5.77 -1.34
N GLY A 66 -6.28 4.72 -0.71
CA GLY A 66 -5.44 4.83 0.48
C GLY A 66 -3.95 5.05 0.18
N ILE A 67 -3.54 4.97 -1.09
CA ILE A 67 -2.13 5.13 -1.48
C ILE A 67 -1.54 6.45 -0.96
N PRO A 68 -2.16 7.62 -1.15
CA PRO A 68 -1.57 8.86 -0.65
C PRO A 68 -1.35 8.86 0.85
N PHE A 69 -2.27 8.31 1.61
CA PHE A 69 -2.16 8.25 3.08
C PHE A 69 -1.06 7.29 3.54
N PHE A 70 -0.96 6.14 2.89
CA PHE A 70 0.11 5.18 3.17
C PHE A 70 1.49 5.78 2.89
N MET A 71 1.64 6.44 1.76
CA MET A 71 2.91 7.08 1.38
C MET A 71 3.24 8.26 2.27
N LEU A 72 2.24 9.03 2.69
CA LEU A 72 2.43 10.15 3.61
C LEU A 72 2.95 9.67 4.97
N ASP A 73 2.36 8.58 5.48
CA ASP A 73 2.81 7.98 6.74
C ASP A 73 4.26 7.51 6.64
N ARG A 74 4.61 6.80 5.55
CA ARG A 74 5.98 6.34 5.33
C ARG A 74 6.97 7.50 5.32
N ARG A 75 6.66 8.57 4.59
CA ARG A 75 7.55 9.71 4.47
C ARG A 75 7.78 10.44 5.79
N TYR A 76 6.73 10.69 6.57
CA TYR A 76 6.82 11.59 7.72
C TYR A 76 6.84 10.90 9.06
N ILE A 77 6.34 9.69 9.16
CA ILE A 77 6.17 8.98 10.43
C ILE A 77 7.04 7.73 10.47
N SER A 78 6.71 6.73 9.67
CA SER A 78 7.24 5.39 9.89
C SER A 78 8.65 5.18 9.32
N ASP A 79 9.02 5.82 8.20
CA ASP A 79 10.36 5.71 7.63
C ASP A 79 11.30 6.84 8.07
N ARG A 80 10.84 7.74 8.90
CA ARG A 80 11.57 8.94 9.29
C ARG A 80 12.92 8.64 9.95
N LEU A 81 12.96 7.60 10.76
CA LEU A 81 14.15 7.22 11.54
C LEU A 81 14.78 5.93 11.03
N ASN A 82 14.05 5.14 10.28
CA ASN A 82 14.51 3.88 9.73
C ASN A 82 14.14 3.85 8.25
N GLU A 83 15.13 3.87 7.38
CA GLU A 83 14.91 3.66 5.95
C GLU A 83 14.48 2.20 5.75
N CYS A 84 13.20 2.01 5.49
CA CYS A 84 12.64 0.69 5.26
C CYS A 84 12.44 0.47 3.77
N ASP A 85 12.91 -0.66 3.28
CA ASP A 85 12.72 -1.04 1.88
C ASP A 85 11.24 -1.21 1.55
N LEU A 86 10.84 -0.68 0.42
CA LEU A 86 9.49 -0.85 -0.11
C LEU A 86 9.56 -1.08 -1.61
N THR A 87 8.98 -2.19 -2.04
CA THR A 87 8.78 -2.47 -3.46
C THR A 87 7.29 -2.47 -3.75
N ILE A 88 6.88 -1.70 -4.76
CA ILE A 88 5.49 -1.66 -5.20
C ILE A 88 5.38 -2.39 -6.52
N HIS A 89 4.52 -3.41 -6.55
CA HIS A 89 4.32 -4.28 -7.70
C HIS A 89 3.09 -3.81 -8.46
N LEU A 90 3.32 -3.33 -9.67
CA LEU A 90 2.32 -2.69 -10.52
C LEU A 90 2.31 -3.32 -11.89
N ARG A 91 1.19 -3.20 -12.58
CA ARG A 91 1.13 -3.45 -14.03
C ARG A 91 1.78 -2.30 -14.78
N PRO A 92 2.24 -2.53 -16.03
CA PRO A 92 2.80 -1.46 -16.85
C PRO A 92 1.89 -0.23 -16.92
N GLY A 93 2.46 0.95 -16.77
CA GLY A 93 1.73 2.21 -16.70
C GLY A 93 1.22 2.59 -15.31
N GLY A 94 1.26 1.68 -14.34
CA GLY A 94 0.75 1.92 -12.99
C GLY A 94 1.55 2.95 -12.20
N GLN A 95 2.84 3.07 -12.48
CA GLN A 95 3.72 4.02 -11.81
C GLN A 95 3.24 5.47 -11.96
N SER A 96 2.80 5.86 -13.17
CA SER A 96 2.28 7.20 -13.40
C SER A 96 0.93 7.41 -12.71
N ILE A 97 0.07 6.40 -12.66
CA ILE A 97 -1.21 6.46 -11.95
C ILE A 97 -0.98 6.68 -10.46
N LEU A 98 -0.10 5.90 -9.85
CA LEU A 98 0.23 6.02 -8.44
C LEU A 98 0.80 7.40 -8.11
N THR A 99 1.73 7.89 -8.93
CA THR A 99 2.33 9.20 -8.77
C THR A 99 1.26 10.31 -8.85
N ASN A 100 0.33 10.19 -9.81
CA ASN A 100 -0.77 11.15 -9.96
C ASN A 100 -1.72 11.13 -8.76
N LEU A 101 -2.05 9.96 -8.21
CA LEU A 101 -2.85 9.86 -7.00
C LEU A 101 -2.20 10.58 -5.83
N CYS A 102 -0.91 10.40 -5.64
CA CYS A 102 -0.16 11.07 -4.58
C CYS A 102 -0.10 12.58 -4.79
N GLU A 103 0.07 13.03 -6.03
CA GLU A 103 0.09 14.47 -6.33
C GLU A 103 -1.27 15.12 -6.13
N ILE A 104 -2.36 14.42 -6.45
CA ILE A 104 -3.72 14.90 -6.19
C ILE A 104 -3.99 14.94 -4.68
N GLY A 105 -3.57 13.92 -3.95
CA GLY A 105 -3.82 13.80 -2.51
C GLY A 105 -3.02 14.80 -1.68
N PHE A 106 -1.73 14.93 -1.97
CA PHE A 106 -0.79 15.79 -1.23
C PHE A 106 0.16 16.48 -2.20
N PRO A 107 -0.30 17.56 -2.86
CA PRO A 107 0.47 18.21 -3.92
C PRO A 107 1.84 18.71 -3.46
N GLY A 108 2.86 18.41 -4.24
CA GLY A 108 4.22 18.85 -4.00
C GLY A 108 5.00 18.08 -2.93
N ASP A 109 4.33 17.28 -2.13
CA ASP A 109 4.94 16.61 -0.97
C ASP A 109 5.54 15.25 -1.29
N LEU A 110 4.80 14.42 -2.00
CA LEU A 110 5.15 13.01 -2.16
C LEU A 110 5.87 12.68 -3.47
N GLY A 111 5.80 13.54 -4.47
CA GLY A 111 6.31 13.25 -5.81
C GLY A 111 7.79 12.87 -5.83
N ARG A 112 8.65 13.63 -5.15
CA ARG A 112 10.10 13.33 -5.07
C ARG A 112 10.37 12.07 -4.27
N PHE A 113 9.68 11.93 -3.16
CA PHE A 113 9.82 10.79 -2.27
C PHE A 113 9.52 9.49 -3.02
N ILE A 114 8.40 9.45 -3.72
CA ILE A 114 8.00 8.28 -4.49
C ILE A 114 9.00 7.93 -5.58
N LYS A 115 9.51 8.93 -6.29
CA LYS A 115 10.47 8.71 -7.38
C LYS A 115 11.81 8.17 -6.92
N ASN A 116 12.25 8.54 -5.73
CA ASN A 116 13.62 8.30 -5.27
C ASN A 116 13.74 7.21 -4.20
N GLN A 117 12.63 6.80 -3.57
CA GLN A 117 12.66 5.93 -2.40
C GLN A 117 12.20 4.50 -2.66
N PHE A 118 11.48 4.26 -3.74
CA PHE A 118 10.83 2.97 -3.96
C PHE A 118 11.31 2.29 -5.22
N GLU A 119 11.40 0.97 -5.17
CA GLU A 119 11.60 0.13 -6.33
C GLU A 119 10.25 -0.21 -6.96
N TRP A 120 10.25 -0.27 -8.29
CA TRP A 120 9.05 -0.55 -9.07
C TRP A 120 9.21 -1.87 -9.79
N GLU A 121 8.23 -2.74 -9.63
CA GLU A 121 8.18 -4.03 -10.31
C GLU A 121 6.92 -4.11 -11.17
N THR A 122 7.07 -4.63 -12.39
CA THR A 122 5.96 -4.77 -13.34
C THR A 122 5.85 -6.16 -13.93
N SER A 123 6.27 -7.17 -13.20
CA SER A 123 6.25 -8.56 -13.65
C SER A 123 4.86 -9.21 -13.45
N GLU A 124 4.55 -10.23 -14.25
CA GLU A 124 3.31 -10.99 -14.10
C GLU A 124 3.37 -12.01 -12.96
N SER A 125 4.55 -12.44 -12.60
CA SER A 125 4.78 -13.31 -11.46
C SER A 125 6.06 -12.91 -10.76
N LEU A 126 6.11 -13.10 -9.45
CA LEU A 126 7.28 -12.77 -8.66
C LEU A 126 7.41 -13.72 -7.49
N SER A 127 8.64 -13.88 -7.02
CA SER A 127 8.95 -14.62 -5.81
C SER A 127 9.38 -13.65 -4.73
N LEU A 128 8.71 -13.67 -3.60
CA LEU A 128 8.92 -12.73 -2.50
C LEU A 128 9.62 -13.41 -1.32
N GLY A 129 10.85 -13.71 -1.52
CA GLY A 129 11.67 -14.37 -0.51
C GLY A 129 11.71 -15.88 -0.64
N ASP A 130 12.18 -16.52 0.37
CA ASP A 130 12.47 -17.95 0.40
C ASP A 130 11.23 -18.81 0.52
#